data_94ab7b1e0ecd398192916cb32d1270d7
#
_entry.id   94ab7b1e0ecd398192916cb32d1270d7
#
_cell.length_a   1.000
_cell.length_b   1.000
_cell.length_c   1.000
_cell.angle_alpha   90.00
_cell.angle_beta   90.00
_cell.angle_gamma   90.00
#
_symmetry.space_group_name_H-M   'P 1'
#
loop_
_entity.id
_entity.type
_entity.pdbx_description
1 polymer ?
#
loop_
_entity_poly.entity_id
_entity_poly.type
_entity_poly.pdbx_seq_one_letter_code
_entity_poly.pdbx_strand_id
1 'polypeptide(L)'
;MKQIFFGSLIAYVVLKLFKTVRWRMCEIGVLIGMMMFSVIFKKKVPFFGLDALTFMSALLIIFGYYYHKRQILQSWNWTSLFAFLVLVGSYFWSGSMLSFDSFTAIPYLMTAFCGSIMIFNISTWINQQNWEYVNDTLVFIGNHTFEILTWHFLCFKLVNILRIAIYGYDIKMLAMYPTITPTETWCVLYAIVGIFIPILFVRLRIMITKQFI
;
A
#
# COMPACT_ATOMS: atom_id res chain seq x y z
N MET A 1 -7.44 6.16 -5.32
CA MET A 1 -8.56 5.29 -5.74
C MET A 1 -8.56 5.02 -7.24
N LYS A 2 -8.60 6.07 -8.11
CA LYS A 2 -8.60 5.93 -9.58
C LYS A 2 -7.48 5.00 -10.10
N GLN A 3 -6.24 5.18 -9.65
CA GLN A 3 -5.07 4.41 -10.10
C GLN A 3 -5.15 2.92 -9.76
N ILE A 4 -5.67 2.57 -8.57
CA ILE A 4 -5.83 1.17 -8.15
C ILE A 4 -6.93 0.50 -8.97
N PHE A 5 -8.04 1.21 -9.21
CA PHE A 5 -9.15 0.69 -10.02
C PHE A 5 -8.69 0.39 -11.46
N PHE A 6 -8.08 1.36 -12.14
CA PHE A 6 -7.58 1.14 -13.50
C PHE A 6 -6.41 0.15 -13.53
N GLY A 7 -5.55 0.14 -12.50
CA GLY A 7 -4.48 -0.84 -12.36
C GLY A 7 -5.00 -2.27 -12.24
N SER A 8 -6.06 -2.50 -11.48
CA SER A 8 -6.68 -3.82 -11.36
C SER A 8 -7.37 -4.26 -12.66
N LEU A 9 -8.00 -3.32 -13.38
CA LEU A 9 -8.59 -3.60 -14.68
C LEU A 9 -7.52 -4.00 -15.72
N ILE A 10 -6.42 -3.25 -15.78
CA ILE A 10 -5.29 -3.54 -16.66
C ILE A 10 -4.68 -4.90 -16.29
N ALA A 11 -4.43 -5.16 -15.02
CA ALA A 11 -3.90 -6.44 -14.56
C ALA A 11 -4.82 -7.62 -14.95
N TYR A 12 -6.13 -7.46 -14.79
CA TYR A 12 -7.11 -8.48 -15.20
C TYR A 12 -7.07 -8.74 -16.71
N VAL A 13 -7.07 -7.67 -17.54
CA VAL A 13 -7.02 -7.78 -18.99
C VAL A 13 -5.73 -8.47 -19.43
N VAL A 14 -4.59 -8.03 -18.89
CA VAL A 14 -3.27 -8.61 -19.20
C VAL A 14 -3.23 -10.09 -18.81
N LEU A 15 -3.62 -10.46 -17.59
CA LEU A 15 -3.66 -11.85 -17.15
C LEU A 15 -4.60 -12.72 -18.00
N LYS A 16 -5.71 -12.16 -18.49
CA LYS A 16 -6.66 -12.86 -19.36
C LYS A 16 -6.11 -13.08 -20.77
N LEU A 17 -5.51 -12.04 -21.36
CA LEU A 17 -4.96 -12.09 -22.72
C LEU A 17 -3.77 -13.06 -22.81
N PHE A 18 -2.92 -13.08 -21.80
CA PHE A 18 -1.71 -13.91 -21.81
C PHE A 18 -1.89 -15.29 -21.13
N LYS A 19 -3.11 -15.63 -20.70
CA LYS A 19 -3.41 -16.93 -20.06
C LYS A 19 -3.05 -18.12 -20.95
N THR A 20 -3.07 -17.94 -22.25
CA THR A 20 -2.91 -18.99 -23.28
C THR A 20 -1.48 -19.20 -23.74
N VAL A 21 -0.49 -18.36 -23.38
CA VAL A 21 0.76 -18.25 -24.13
C VAL A 21 2.01 -18.49 -23.29
N ARG A 22 2.99 -19.12 -23.93
CA ARG A 22 4.43 -19.22 -23.66
C ARG A 22 5.12 -17.88 -23.30
N TRP A 23 4.39 -16.76 -23.28
CA TRP A 23 4.82 -15.36 -23.26
C TRP A 23 4.68 -14.67 -21.89
N ARG A 24 4.63 -15.42 -20.80
CA ARG A 24 4.42 -14.86 -19.45
C ARG A 24 5.44 -13.80 -19.01
N MET A 25 6.65 -13.84 -19.59
CA MET A 25 7.67 -12.81 -19.32
C MET A 25 7.41 -11.52 -20.11
N CYS A 26 6.69 -11.60 -21.22
CA CYS A 26 6.35 -10.43 -22.03
C CYS A 26 5.31 -9.53 -21.34
N GLU A 27 4.41 -10.09 -20.52
CA GLU A 27 3.42 -9.32 -19.75
C GLU A 27 4.09 -8.29 -18.84
N ILE A 28 5.07 -8.76 -18.06
CA ILE A 28 5.83 -7.92 -17.13
C ILE A 28 6.65 -6.91 -17.93
N GLY A 29 7.30 -7.35 -19.01
CA GLY A 29 8.09 -6.48 -19.89
C GLY A 29 7.27 -5.35 -20.51
N VAL A 30 6.08 -5.65 -21.02
CA VAL A 30 5.17 -4.65 -21.60
C VAL A 30 4.74 -3.62 -20.56
N LEU A 31 4.36 -4.06 -19.36
CA LEU A 31 3.93 -3.15 -18.30
C LEU A 31 5.08 -2.27 -17.77
N ILE A 32 6.28 -2.85 -17.61
CA ILE A 32 7.48 -2.07 -17.26
C ILE A 32 7.78 -1.06 -18.38
N GLY A 33 7.71 -1.46 -19.64
CA GLY A 33 7.90 -0.58 -20.79
C GLY A 33 6.90 0.59 -20.81
N MET A 34 5.61 0.33 -20.57
CA MET A 34 4.59 1.36 -20.49
C MET A 34 4.77 2.29 -19.29
N MET A 35 5.18 1.73 -18.14
CA MET A 35 5.51 2.52 -16.96
C MET A 35 6.70 3.45 -17.25
N MET A 36 7.78 2.92 -17.79
CA MET A 36 8.98 3.71 -18.11
C MET A 36 8.69 4.77 -19.19
N PHE A 37 7.89 4.44 -20.21
CA PHE A 37 7.43 5.40 -21.19
C PHE A 37 6.69 6.57 -20.55
N SER A 38 5.73 6.30 -19.65
CA SER A 38 4.98 7.33 -18.93
C SER A 38 5.87 8.22 -18.04
N VAL A 39 6.92 7.64 -17.45
CA VAL A 39 7.88 8.37 -16.61
C VAL A 39 8.80 9.26 -17.45
N ILE A 40 9.41 8.69 -18.51
CA ILE A 40 10.40 9.42 -19.34
C ILE A 40 9.76 10.59 -20.06
N PHE A 41 8.60 10.38 -20.64
CA PHE A 41 7.93 11.42 -21.43
C PHE A 41 7.08 12.37 -20.58
N LYS A 42 6.95 12.13 -19.26
CA LYS A 42 6.07 12.89 -18.35
C LYS A 42 4.66 13.09 -18.93
N LYS A 43 4.26 12.20 -19.83
CA LYS A 43 2.99 12.25 -20.54
C LYS A 43 2.04 11.22 -19.96
N LYS A 44 0.84 11.68 -19.67
CA LYS A 44 -0.29 10.77 -19.44
C LYS A 44 -0.59 10.07 -20.76
N VAL A 45 -0.74 8.76 -20.74
CA VAL A 45 -1.20 8.03 -21.92
C VAL A 45 -2.57 8.62 -22.31
N PRO A 46 -2.78 9.04 -23.56
CA PRO A 46 -3.95 9.83 -23.96
C PRO A 46 -5.29 9.14 -23.70
N PHE A 47 -5.30 7.82 -23.62
CA PHE A 47 -6.49 7.05 -23.25
C PHE A 47 -6.65 7.00 -21.72
N PHE A 48 -7.73 7.58 -21.20
CA PHE A 48 -8.16 7.57 -19.80
C PHE A 48 -7.23 8.30 -18.79
N GLY A 49 -6.21 9.04 -19.23
CA GLY A 49 -5.27 9.73 -18.35
C GLY A 49 -4.51 8.78 -17.41
N LEU A 50 -4.04 7.66 -17.97
CA LEU A 50 -3.27 6.65 -17.25
C LEU A 50 -1.86 7.17 -16.98
N ASP A 51 -1.44 7.10 -15.72
CA ASP A 51 -0.15 7.58 -15.22
C ASP A 51 0.76 6.38 -14.89
N ALA A 52 2.04 6.64 -14.68
CA ALA A 52 3.03 5.64 -14.25
C ALA A 52 2.58 4.85 -13.01
N LEU A 53 1.89 5.50 -12.07
CA LEU A 53 1.29 4.88 -10.88
C LEU A 53 0.25 3.80 -11.22
N THR A 54 -0.52 3.97 -12.28
CA THR A 54 -1.51 2.99 -12.72
C THR A 54 -0.83 1.71 -13.21
N PHE A 55 0.23 1.84 -14.02
CA PHE A 55 1.01 0.69 -14.48
C PHE A 55 1.77 0.01 -13.37
N MET A 56 2.29 0.78 -12.42
CA MET A 56 2.93 0.25 -11.24
C MET A 56 1.96 -0.54 -10.35
N SER A 57 0.74 -0.04 -10.14
CA SER A 57 -0.26 -0.78 -9.37
C SER A 57 -0.65 -2.08 -10.09
N ALA A 58 -0.76 -2.08 -11.42
CA ALA A 58 -0.98 -3.30 -12.20
C ALA A 58 0.14 -4.31 -12.06
N LEU A 59 1.41 -3.86 -12.09
CA LEU A 59 2.58 -4.73 -11.87
C LEU A 59 2.57 -5.39 -10.49
N LEU A 60 2.26 -4.63 -9.44
CA LEU A 60 2.20 -5.16 -8.07
C LEU A 60 1.06 -6.17 -7.90
N ILE A 61 -0.09 -5.95 -8.54
CA ILE A 61 -1.21 -6.90 -8.54
C ILE A 61 -0.83 -8.20 -9.26
N ILE A 62 -0.21 -8.12 -10.42
CA ILE A 62 0.26 -9.30 -11.18
C ILE A 62 1.33 -10.05 -10.39
N PHE A 63 2.25 -9.32 -9.76
CA PHE A 63 3.25 -9.92 -8.88
C PHE A 63 2.60 -10.68 -7.73
N GLY A 64 1.64 -10.08 -7.02
CA GLY A 64 0.90 -10.73 -5.94
C GLY A 64 0.19 -12.01 -6.40
N TYR A 65 -0.42 -11.98 -7.59
CA TYR A 65 -1.05 -13.16 -8.19
C TYR A 65 -0.06 -14.31 -8.45
N TYR A 66 1.10 -14.02 -9.05
CA TYR A 66 2.11 -15.04 -9.32
C TYR A 66 2.80 -15.53 -8.05
N TYR A 67 3.05 -14.63 -7.09
CA TYR A 67 3.62 -14.98 -5.80
C TYR A 67 2.72 -15.96 -5.05
N HIS A 68 1.42 -15.66 -4.95
CA HIS A 68 0.45 -16.55 -4.32
C HIS A 68 0.37 -17.92 -5.01
N LYS A 69 0.40 -17.94 -6.34
CA LYS A 69 0.30 -19.20 -7.10
C LYS A 69 1.55 -20.09 -7.00
N ARG A 70 2.73 -19.49 -6.88
CA ARG A 70 4.00 -20.24 -6.92
C ARG A 70 4.62 -20.48 -5.55
N GLN A 71 4.23 -19.72 -4.54
CA GLN A 71 4.78 -19.76 -3.18
C GLN A 71 6.32 -19.74 -3.14
N ILE A 72 6.95 -19.04 -4.07
CA ILE A 72 8.39 -18.96 -4.21
C ILE A 72 8.94 -18.01 -3.15
N LEU A 73 10.13 -18.31 -2.60
CA LEU A 73 10.85 -17.46 -1.65
C LEU A 73 10.20 -17.38 -0.24
N GLN A 74 9.41 -18.38 0.15
CA GLN A 74 8.86 -18.51 1.49
C GLN A 74 9.90 -19.15 2.42
N SER A 75 10.89 -18.39 2.86
CA SER A 75 11.78 -18.82 3.93
C SER A 75 12.27 -17.62 4.74
N TRP A 76 12.60 -17.86 6.01
CA TRP A 76 13.10 -16.82 6.90
C TRP A 76 14.38 -16.15 6.41
N ASN A 77 15.26 -16.91 5.76
CA ASN A 77 16.49 -16.39 5.19
C ASN A 77 16.23 -15.34 4.10
N TRP A 78 15.23 -15.58 3.24
CA TRP A 78 14.81 -14.61 2.24
C TRP A 78 14.17 -13.37 2.86
N THR A 79 13.44 -13.54 3.97
CA THR A 79 12.81 -12.42 4.69
C THR A 79 13.87 -11.45 5.20
N SER A 80 14.95 -11.94 5.83
CA SER A 80 16.03 -11.10 6.33
C SER A 80 16.79 -10.39 5.19
N LEU A 81 17.04 -11.08 4.09
CA LEU A 81 17.66 -10.49 2.90
C LEU A 81 16.79 -9.36 2.32
N PHE A 82 15.48 -9.59 2.15
CA PHE A 82 14.58 -8.58 1.62
C PHE A 82 14.37 -7.42 2.58
N ALA A 83 14.33 -7.65 3.88
CA ALA A 83 14.31 -6.58 4.88
C ALA A 83 15.56 -5.70 4.77
N PHE A 84 16.73 -6.30 4.65
CA PHE A 84 17.98 -5.57 4.45
C PHE A 84 17.95 -4.75 3.15
N LEU A 85 17.50 -5.33 2.03
CA LEU A 85 17.38 -4.61 0.77
C LEU A 85 16.40 -3.44 0.82
N VAL A 86 15.29 -3.58 1.58
CA VAL A 86 14.35 -2.48 1.81
C VAL A 86 15.00 -1.36 2.61
N LEU A 87 15.73 -1.68 3.67
CA LEU A 87 16.45 -0.70 4.48
C LEU A 87 17.50 0.06 3.66
N VAL A 88 18.33 -0.65 2.90
CA VAL A 88 19.31 -0.06 2.00
C VAL A 88 18.63 0.80 0.94
N GLY A 89 17.59 0.28 0.30
CA GLY A 89 16.83 1.02 -0.69
C GLY A 89 16.20 2.30 -0.13
N SER A 90 15.62 2.26 1.06
CA SER A 90 15.02 3.43 1.70
C SER A 90 16.05 4.49 2.12
N TYR A 91 17.27 4.07 2.44
CA TYR A 91 18.37 4.98 2.77
C TYR A 91 18.90 5.72 1.55
N PHE A 92 19.13 5.01 0.44
CA PHE A 92 19.71 5.60 -0.77
C PHE A 92 18.70 6.30 -1.67
N TRP A 93 17.42 5.89 -1.62
CA TRP A 93 16.37 6.40 -2.49
C TRP A 93 15.14 6.81 -1.69
N SER A 94 15.12 8.05 -1.27
CA SER A 94 13.95 8.68 -0.62
C SER A 94 12.85 9.00 -1.64
N GLY A 95 12.38 7.99 -2.36
CA GLY A 95 11.32 8.14 -3.35
C GLY A 95 9.94 8.17 -2.70
N SER A 96 9.10 9.11 -3.13
CA SER A 96 7.69 9.14 -2.77
C SER A 96 6.84 8.50 -3.88
N MET A 97 5.78 7.80 -3.49
CA MET A 97 4.79 7.24 -4.44
C MET A 97 4.13 8.34 -5.31
N LEU A 98 4.20 9.59 -4.89
CA LEU A 98 3.60 10.74 -5.56
C LEU A 98 4.55 11.46 -6.53
N SER A 99 5.86 11.24 -6.40
CA SER A 99 6.88 11.91 -7.20
C SER A 99 7.84 10.88 -7.82
N PHE A 100 7.48 10.36 -8.99
CA PHE A 100 8.37 9.52 -9.77
C PHE A 100 9.20 10.36 -10.73
N ASP A 101 10.52 10.27 -10.58
CA ASP A 101 11.47 10.62 -11.62
C ASP A 101 12.02 9.35 -12.28
N SER A 102 12.57 9.50 -13.48
CA SER A 102 13.09 8.39 -14.28
C SER A 102 14.14 7.56 -13.53
N PHE A 103 14.91 8.19 -12.64
CA PHE A 103 15.96 7.53 -11.85
C PHE A 103 15.43 6.82 -10.60
N THR A 104 14.29 7.23 -10.06
CA THR A 104 13.74 6.70 -8.80
C THR A 104 12.68 5.61 -9.01
N ALA A 105 12.12 5.49 -10.21
CA ALA A 105 11.04 4.56 -10.50
C ALA A 105 11.46 3.09 -10.35
N ILE A 106 12.64 2.70 -10.88
CA ILE A 106 13.13 1.31 -10.80
C ILE A 106 13.52 0.94 -9.37
N PRO A 107 14.37 1.72 -8.65
CA PRO A 107 14.67 1.44 -7.24
C PRO A 107 13.41 1.36 -6.38
N TYR A 108 12.45 2.25 -6.59
CA TYR A 108 11.18 2.22 -5.87
C TYR A 108 10.39 0.92 -6.13
N LEU A 109 10.32 0.49 -7.39
CA LEU A 109 9.66 -0.77 -7.76
C LEU A 109 10.34 -1.97 -7.08
N MET A 110 11.67 -2.01 -7.09
CA MET A 110 12.45 -3.08 -6.44
C MET A 110 12.23 -3.11 -4.94
N THR A 111 12.27 -1.95 -4.26
CA THR A 111 11.99 -1.88 -2.81
C THR A 111 10.55 -2.27 -2.49
N ALA A 112 9.58 -1.92 -3.33
CA ALA A 112 8.19 -2.32 -3.17
C ALA A 112 8.01 -3.83 -3.29
N PHE A 113 8.67 -4.49 -4.25
CA PHE A 113 8.66 -5.95 -4.36
C PHE A 113 9.32 -6.62 -3.16
N CYS A 114 10.50 -6.17 -2.75
CA CYS A 114 11.19 -6.72 -1.58
C CYS A 114 10.35 -6.56 -0.30
N GLY A 115 9.74 -5.38 -0.11
CA GLY A 115 8.85 -5.12 1.02
C GLY A 115 7.60 -6.00 1.01
N SER A 116 7.00 -6.22 -0.16
CA SER A 116 5.84 -7.10 -0.29
C SER A 116 6.18 -8.54 0.07
N ILE A 117 7.29 -9.08 -0.42
CA ILE A 117 7.75 -10.45 -0.09
C ILE A 117 8.04 -10.56 1.41
N MET A 118 8.70 -9.56 1.98
CA MET A 118 8.98 -9.52 3.44
C MET A 118 7.68 -9.62 4.25
N ILE A 119 6.68 -8.81 3.91
CA ILE A 119 5.39 -8.80 4.62
C ILE A 119 4.65 -10.14 4.45
N PHE A 120 4.64 -10.74 3.26
CA PHE A 120 4.05 -12.06 3.05
C PHE A 120 4.73 -13.14 3.88
N ASN A 121 6.07 -13.15 3.95
CA ASN A 121 6.81 -14.12 4.75
C ASN A 121 6.55 -13.92 6.25
N ILE A 122 6.50 -12.68 6.74
CA ILE A 122 6.15 -12.38 8.14
C ILE A 122 4.73 -12.85 8.44
N SER A 123 3.77 -12.57 7.54
CA SER A 123 2.38 -13.02 7.70
C SER A 123 2.28 -14.55 7.76
N THR A 124 3.01 -15.25 6.90
CA THR A 124 3.06 -16.71 6.92
C THR A 124 3.66 -17.23 8.22
N TRP A 125 4.74 -16.61 8.70
CA TRP A 125 5.36 -16.97 9.95
C TRP A 125 4.43 -16.75 11.16
N ILE A 126 3.74 -15.61 11.23
CA ILE A 126 2.75 -15.33 12.29
C ILE A 126 1.66 -16.40 12.29
N ASN A 127 1.16 -16.76 11.11
CA ASN A 127 0.12 -17.78 10.97
C ASN A 127 0.60 -19.17 11.45
N GLN A 128 1.88 -19.50 11.27
CA GLN A 128 2.48 -20.75 11.74
C GLN A 128 2.66 -20.81 13.28
N GLN A 129 2.73 -19.65 13.95
CA GLN A 129 2.88 -19.59 15.42
C GLN A 129 1.58 -19.93 16.17
N ASN A 130 0.46 -20.14 15.48
CA ASN A 130 -0.86 -20.41 16.07
C ASN A 130 -1.30 -19.37 17.13
N TRP A 131 -0.93 -18.12 16.95
CA TRP A 131 -1.38 -17.01 17.80
C TRP A 131 -2.80 -16.62 17.39
N GLU A 132 -3.80 -17.36 17.83
CA GLU A 132 -5.20 -17.20 17.43
C GLU A 132 -5.66 -15.75 17.53
N TYR A 133 -5.44 -15.08 18.67
CA TYR A 133 -5.86 -13.69 18.87
C TYR A 133 -5.22 -12.71 17.87
N VAL A 134 -3.93 -12.90 17.55
CA VAL A 134 -3.21 -12.06 16.58
C VAL A 134 -3.73 -12.33 15.17
N ASN A 135 -3.89 -13.59 14.80
CA ASN A 135 -4.40 -13.99 13.51
C ASN A 135 -5.82 -13.46 13.28
N ASP A 136 -6.73 -13.62 14.23
CA ASP A 136 -8.10 -13.11 14.14
C ASP A 136 -8.13 -11.58 14.01
N THR A 137 -7.27 -10.89 14.75
CA THR A 137 -7.18 -9.43 14.65
C THR A 137 -6.66 -9.00 13.28
N LEU A 138 -5.62 -9.65 12.74
CA LEU A 138 -5.08 -9.34 11.42
C LEU A 138 -6.07 -9.66 10.31
N VAL A 139 -6.76 -10.80 10.39
CA VAL A 139 -7.84 -11.17 9.45
C VAL A 139 -9.00 -10.16 9.53
N PHE A 140 -9.38 -9.76 10.74
CA PHE A 140 -10.40 -8.72 10.94
C PHE A 140 -10.01 -7.40 10.26
N ILE A 141 -8.77 -6.93 10.47
CA ILE A 141 -8.25 -5.72 9.84
C ILE A 141 -8.25 -5.88 8.32
N GLY A 142 -7.80 -7.03 7.81
CA GLY A 142 -7.77 -7.32 6.38
C GLY A 142 -9.16 -7.25 5.73
N ASN A 143 -10.16 -7.85 6.36
CA ASN A 143 -11.54 -7.88 5.85
C ASN A 143 -12.23 -6.51 5.91
N HIS A 144 -11.79 -5.62 6.79
CA HIS A 144 -12.38 -4.29 6.98
C HIS A 144 -11.43 -3.15 6.56
N THR A 145 -10.39 -3.45 5.80
CA THR A 145 -9.35 -2.49 5.38
C THR A 145 -9.95 -1.24 4.74
N PHE A 146 -10.95 -1.38 3.88
CA PHE A 146 -11.58 -0.24 3.20
C PHE A 146 -12.27 0.71 4.18
N GLU A 147 -13.00 0.17 5.15
CA GLU A 147 -13.68 0.96 6.19
C GLU A 147 -12.66 1.64 7.09
N ILE A 148 -11.64 0.90 7.54
CA ILE A 148 -10.55 1.43 8.36
C ILE A 148 -9.84 2.57 7.61
N LEU A 149 -9.56 2.39 6.32
CA LEU A 149 -8.93 3.39 5.48
C LEU A 149 -9.78 4.66 5.31
N THR A 150 -11.08 4.52 5.29
CA THR A 150 -12.01 5.66 5.21
C THR A 150 -11.98 6.47 6.51
N TRP A 151 -12.02 5.80 7.65
CA TRP A 151 -12.05 6.46 8.95
C TRP A 151 -10.71 7.02 9.40
N HIS A 152 -9.58 6.45 8.99
CA HIS A 152 -8.27 6.92 9.47
C HIS A 152 -7.95 8.36 9.07
N PHE A 153 -8.40 8.83 7.90
CA PHE A 153 -8.25 10.22 7.51
C PHE A 153 -9.03 11.17 8.43
N LEU A 154 -10.22 10.75 8.88
CA LEU A 154 -10.98 11.51 9.85
C LEU A 154 -10.27 11.54 11.21
N CYS A 155 -9.69 10.42 11.62
CA CYS A 155 -8.91 10.31 12.85
C CYS A 155 -7.68 11.20 12.85
N PHE A 156 -7.02 11.38 11.70
CA PHE A 156 -5.92 12.36 11.57
C PHE A 156 -6.39 13.78 11.84
N LYS A 157 -7.64 14.13 11.48
CA LYS A 157 -8.20 15.46 11.80
C LYS A 157 -8.39 15.67 13.30
N LEU A 158 -8.67 14.61 14.06
CA LEU A 158 -8.72 14.71 15.53
C LEU A 158 -7.35 15.10 16.10
N VAL A 159 -6.29 14.49 15.60
CA VAL A 159 -4.91 14.83 16.01
C VAL A 159 -4.54 16.24 15.57
N ASN A 160 -4.98 16.68 14.37
CA ASN A 160 -4.78 18.05 13.93
C ASN A 160 -5.46 19.07 14.85
N ILE A 161 -6.71 18.78 15.30
CA ILE A 161 -7.43 19.64 16.27
C ILE A 161 -6.64 19.74 17.58
N LEU A 162 -6.16 18.60 18.07
CA LEU A 162 -5.35 18.57 19.31
C LEU A 162 -4.09 19.41 19.15
N ARG A 163 -3.38 19.33 18.02
CA ARG A 163 -2.19 20.16 17.75
C ARG A 163 -2.54 21.64 17.68
N ILE A 164 -3.63 22.00 17.02
CA ILE A 164 -4.09 23.40 16.95
C ILE A 164 -4.36 23.94 18.36
N ALA A 165 -5.02 23.15 19.20
CA ALA A 165 -5.32 23.53 20.57
C ALA A 165 -4.06 23.72 21.45
N ILE A 166 -3.05 22.84 21.28
CA ILE A 166 -1.81 22.89 22.09
C ILE A 166 -0.88 24.00 21.62
N TYR A 167 -0.71 24.19 20.31
CA TYR A 167 0.26 25.14 19.75
C TYR A 167 -0.34 26.49 19.33
N GLY A 168 -1.64 26.67 19.43
CA GLY A 168 -2.31 27.90 19.03
C GLY A 168 -2.24 28.19 17.52
N TYR A 169 -2.17 27.16 16.68
CA TYR A 169 -2.14 27.34 15.24
C TYR A 169 -3.48 27.88 14.70
N ASP A 170 -3.42 28.54 13.54
CA ASP A 170 -4.63 28.99 12.84
C ASP A 170 -5.52 27.78 12.51
N ILE A 171 -6.83 27.92 12.76
CA ILE A 171 -7.83 26.89 12.48
C ILE A 171 -7.86 26.48 10.98
N LYS A 172 -7.41 27.37 10.09
CA LYS A 172 -7.25 27.09 8.67
C LYS A 172 -6.28 25.94 8.41
N MET A 173 -5.33 25.66 9.32
CA MET A 173 -4.42 24.52 9.20
C MET A 173 -5.14 23.16 9.32
N LEU A 174 -6.36 23.14 9.84
CA LEU A 174 -7.19 21.93 9.84
C LEU A 174 -7.49 21.43 8.41
N ALA A 175 -7.52 22.34 7.43
CA ALA A 175 -7.74 21.97 6.03
C ALA A 175 -6.52 21.29 5.38
N MET A 176 -5.32 21.38 5.97
CA MET A 176 -4.13 20.70 5.44
C MET A 176 -4.32 19.19 5.39
N TYR A 177 -3.94 18.60 4.29
CA TYR A 177 -4.14 17.18 4.02
C TYR A 177 -2.81 16.46 3.81
N PRO A 178 -2.67 15.27 4.38
CA PRO A 178 -3.55 14.58 5.35
C PRO A 178 -3.33 15.10 6.78
N THR A 179 -2.17 15.64 7.07
CA THR A 179 -1.71 16.08 8.39
C THR A 179 -1.05 17.44 8.30
N ILE A 180 -1.03 18.18 9.40
CA ILE A 180 -0.12 19.32 9.54
C ILE A 180 1.30 18.76 9.54
N THR A 181 2.28 19.44 8.92
CA THR A 181 3.69 18.99 8.81
C THR A 181 4.14 18.27 10.09
N PRO A 182 4.36 16.95 10.05
CA PRO A 182 4.63 16.20 11.25
C PRO A 182 6.04 16.51 11.77
N THR A 183 6.13 16.78 13.06
CA THR A 183 7.36 16.57 13.82
C THR A 183 7.43 15.10 14.25
N GLU A 184 8.63 14.56 14.46
CA GLU A 184 8.85 13.11 14.71
C GLU A 184 7.94 12.52 15.80
N THR A 185 7.75 13.26 16.91
CA THR A 185 6.90 12.85 18.04
C THR A 185 5.41 12.70 17.65
N TRP A 186 4.91 13.57 16.79
CA TRP A 186 3.50 13.55 16.37
C TRP A 186 3.21 12.44 15.37
N CYS A 187 4.21 11.95 14.62
CA CYS A 187 4.05 10.81 13.72
C CYS A 187 3.56 9.57 14.46
N VAL A 188 4.09 9.31 15.66
CA VAL A 188 3.68 8.17 16.48
C VAL A 188 2.21 8.30 16.88
N LEU A 189 1.78 9.50 17.30
CA LEU A 189 0.39 9.73 17.68
C LEU A 189 -0.57 9.60 16.48
N TYR A 190 -0.19 10.13 15.32
CA TYR A 190 -0.97 9.93 14.09
C TYR A 190 -1.09 8.45 13.74
N ALA A 191 -0.02 7.66 13.86
CA ALA A 191 -0.04 6.23 13.59
C ALA A 191 -0.97 5.48 14.56
N ILE A 192 -0.85 5.76 15.86
CA ILE A 192 -1.67 5.12 16.90
C ILE A 192 -3.16 5.46 16.67
N VAL A 193 -3.48 6.76 16.61
CA VAL A 193 -4.86 7.22 16.46
C VAL A 193 -5.47 6.78 15.12
N GLY A 194 -4.67 6.82 14.04
CA GLY A 194 -5.12 6.42 12.71
C GLY A 194 -5.37 4.91 12.54
N ILE A 195 -4.83 4.06 13.41
CA ILE A 195 -5.02 2.61 13.36
C ILE A 195 -6.07 2.17 14.39
N PHE A 196 -5.88 2.52 15.66
CA PHE A 196 -6.70 1.98 16.75
C PHE A 196 -8.12 2.53 16.76
N ILE A 197 -8.32 3.81 16.53
CA ILE A 197 -9.67 4.42 16.54
C ILE A 197 -10.55 3.86 15.42
N PRO A 198 -10.11 3.78 14.15
CA PRO A 198 -10.91 3.15 13.10
C PRO A 198 -11.29 1.70 13.39
N ILE A 199 -10.35 0.90 13.91
CA ILE A 199 -10.63 -0.49 14.30
C ILE A 199 -11.73 -0.54 15.37
N LEU A 200 -11.66 0.35 16.36
CA LEU A 200 -12.66 0.43 17.42
C LEU A 200 -14.04 0.79 16.84
N PHE A 201 -14.10 1.79 15.94
CA PHE A 201 -15.37 2.18 15.30
C PHE A 201 -15.98 1.03 14.49
N VAL A 202 -15.18 0.31 13.71
CA VAL A 202 -15.68 -0.83 12.92
C VAL A 202 -16.19 -1.94 13.83
N ARG A 203 -15.48 -2.26 14.92
CA ARG A 203 -15.93 -3.26 15.90
C ARG A 203 -17.23 -2.83 16.59
N LEU A 204 -17.33 -1.58 17.03
CA LEU A 204 -18.55 -1.05 17.67
C LEU A 204 -19.73 -1.11 16.71
N ARG A 205 -19.56 -0.70 15.45
CA ARG A 205 -20.62 -0.80 14.44
C ARG A 205 -21.13 -2.22 14.29
N ILE A 206 -20.23 -3.21 14.18
CA ILE A 206 -20.61 -4.62 14.02
C ILE A 206 -21.36 -5.12 15.25
N MET A 207 -20.93 -4.75 16.47
CA MET A 207 -21.61 -5.13 17.70
C MET A 207 -23.03 -4.57 17.74
N ILE A 208 -23.19 -3.28 17.41
CA ILE A 208 -24.50 -2.63 17.37
C ILE A 208 -25.41 -3.31 16.34
N THR A 209 -24.90 -3.55 15.12
CA THR A 209 -25.72 -4.17 14.06
C THR A 209 -26.17 -5.59 14.43
N LYS A 210 -25.34 -6.35 15.16
CA LYS A 210 -25.72 -7.70 15.64
C LYS A 210 -26.81 -7.68 16.74
N GLN A 211 -27.00 -6.58 17.44
CA GLN A 211 -28.05 -6.48 18.45
C GLN A 211 -29.44 -6.15 17.87
N PHE A 212 -29.49 -5.68 16.62
CA PHE A 212 -30.73 -5.29 15.95
C PHE A 212 -31.21 -6.33 14.91
N ILE A 213 -30.50 -7.47 14.76
CA ILE A 213 -30.89 -8.62 13.95
C ILE A 213 -31.17 -9.83 14.86
#